data_aa9cac392eb23fd816ac02e8516faf7e
#
_entry.id   aa9cac392eb23fd816ac02e8516faf7e
#
_cell.length_a   1.000
_cell.length_b   1.000
_cell.length_c   1.000
_cell.angle_alpha   90.00
_cell.angle_beta   90.00
_cell.angle_gamma   90.00
#
_symmetry.space_group_name_H-M   'P 1'
#
loop_
_entity.id
_entity.type
_entity.pdbx_description
1 polymer ?
#
loop_
_entity_poly.entity_id
_entity_poly.type
_entity_poly.pdbx_seq_one_letter_code
_entity_poly.pdbx_strand_id
1 'polypeptide(L)'
;MMILKKIAKLLFNRVFYVIFAMAVQLGWLLTIFLRLAGYSRYMSFILDVISILVVLKIVNRKINPSYKLAWTMLILCLPIFGLVLYLVFGSSRIAAYMQDRFNEMLMKSGNLLQTDPEIHDLLEAEDISACNQSDYIYRNAGYPIHGNTTAEYFQVGDDMFPVLVRELEQAQHYIFIEYFIIHDGVMWRTILDILERKVQEGVDVRLIYDDMGCLTTLPHKYYETMRSKGIKCQVFNPFRPILNIIQNNRDHRKFCIIDGYVGFTGGVNLADEYINQKERFGHWKDTAVMLKGEAVWNMTAMFLHMWNVITNNREDHSLEKYLPHVWHPEAFEGDGYIQPFCDSPLDNETVGENVYLNIINRAKRYVYICTPYLVIDNEMMTALCLAAKSGVDIRLMTPGIPDKKLVFLLTQSYYEQLLEAGVKIYEYQPGFLHAKSFVCDDEIAVVGTINLDYRSLYLHFEDGVWIYRNQVIYDIKKDFTDTLEYCNPVSLEFCRGRNIAVRAMQSILRLFAPML
;
A
#
# COMPACT_ATOMS: atom_id res chain seq x y z
N MET A 1 36.30 -25.36 3.24
CA MET A 1 36.08 -24.53 2.05
C MET A 1 34.61 -24.08 1.92
N MET A 2 33.63 -24.97 2.16
CA MET A 2 32.16 -24.64 2.05
C MET A 2 31.67 -23.65 3.10
N ILE A 3 32.12 -23.74 4.36
CA ILE A 3 31.78 -22.83 5.45
C ILE A 3 32.34 -21.42 5.22
N LEU A 4 33.60 -21.32 4.78
CA LEU A 4 34.23 -20.04 4.43
C LEU A 4 33.50 -19.33 3.26
N LYS A 5 33.04 -20.09 2.24
CA LYS A 5 32.23 -19.52 1.15
C LYS A 5 30.85 -19.04 1.63
N LYS A 6 30.20 -19.75 2.59
CA LYS A 6 28.96 -19.31 3.21
C LYS A 6 29.16 -18.05 4.06
N ILE A 7 30.21 -17.98 4.86
CA ILE A 7 30.56 -16.81 5.66
C ILE A 7 30.92 -15.62 4.76
N ALA A 8 31.71 -15.83 3.71
CA ALA A 8 31.99 -14.77 2.74
C ALA A 8 30.72 -14.26 2.05
N LYS A 9 29.83 -15.16 1.60
CA LYS A 9 28.56 -14.78 1.00
C LYS A 9 27.65 -14.03 1.98
N LEU A 10 27.72 -14.34 3.29
CA LEU A 10 26.99 -13.62 4.34
C LEU A 10 27.63 -12.23 4.57
N LEU A 11 28.95 -12.13 4.65
CA LEU A 11 29.70 -10.88 4.86
C LEU A 11 29.59 -9.91 3.66
N PHE A 12 29.40 -10.42 2.44
CA PHE A 12 29.18 -9.60 1.23
C PHE A 12 27.71 -9.39 0.91
N ASN A 13 26.78 -9.79 1.81
CA ASN A 13 25.36 -9.56 1.64
C ASN A 13 25.00 -8.14 2.11
N ARG A 14 24.33 -7.37 1.23
CA ARG A 14 23.83 -6.03 1.53
C ARG A 14 23.01 -5.98 2.83
N VAL A 15 22.19 -7.01 3.10
CA VAL A 15 21.40 -7.15 4.32
C VAL A 15 22.29 -7.23 5.57
N PHE A 16 23.43 -7.94 5.52
CA PHE A 16 24.35 -8.01 6.63
C PHE A 16 24.95 -6.64 6.99
N TYR A 17 25.37 -5.86 5.98
CA TYR A 17 25.88 -4.51 6.22
C TYR A 17 24.82 -3.58 6.80
N VAL A 18 23.56 -3.69 6.35
CA VAL A 18 22.43 -2.94 6.87
C VAL A 18 22.20 -3.28 8.34
N ILE A 19 22.05 -4.56 8.68
CA ILE A 19 21.82 -5.03 10.06
C ILE A 19 22.99 -4.61 10.95
N PHE A 20 24.24 -4.77 10.48
CA PHE A 20 25.44 -4.39 11.24
C PHE A 20 25.47 -2.87 11.49
N ALA A 21 25.23 -2.05 10.48
CA ALA A 21 25.19 -0.59 10.62
C ALA A 21 24.09 -0.13 11.59
N MET A 22 22.91 -0.75 11.52
CA MET A 22 21.82 -0.47 12.47
C MET A 22 22.18 -0.89 13.89
N ALA A 23 22.80 -2.06 14.07
CA ALA A 23 23.24 -2.54 15.39
C ALA A 23 24.31 -1.61 16.00
N VAL A 24 25.26 -1.11 15.19
CA VAL A 24 26.27 -0.13 15.63
C VAL A 24 25.61 1.18 16.06
N GLN A 25 24.64 1.68 15.31
CA GLN A 25 23.91 2.92 15.64
C GLN A 25 23.11 2.76 16.92
N LEU A 26 22.41 1.63 17.11
CA LEU A 26 21.67 1.32 18.33
C LEU A 26 22.62 1.17 19.52
N GLY A 27 23.75 0.50 19.36
CA GLY A 27 24.78 0.37 20.41
C GLY A 27 25.38 1.71 20.81
N TRP A 28 25.59 2.61 19.83
CA TRP A 28 26.06 3.98 20.09
C TRP A 28 25.01 4.80 20.87
N LEU A 29 23.73 4.75 20.46
CA LEU A 29 22.64 5.38 21.18
C LEU A 29 22.50 4.85 22.61
N LEU A 30 22.60 3.53 22.80
CA LEU A 30 22.57 2.90 24.12
C LEU A 30 23.76 3.35 24.99
N THR A 31 24.95 3.48 24.41
CA THR A 31 26.15 3.96 25.12
C THR A 31 25.98 5.41 25.56
N ILE A 32 25.41 6.26 24.71
CA ILE A 32 25.07 7.65 25.09
C ILE A 32 24.06 7.64 26.26
N PHE A 33 23.00 6.83 26.14
CA PHE A 33 21.99 6.67 27.18
C PHE A 33 22.60 6.25 28.52
N LEU A 34 23.43 5.20 28.53
CA LEU A 34 24.08 4.68 29.75
C LEU A 34 25.07 5.69 30.37
N ARG A 35 25.79 6.46 29.56
CA ARG A 35 26.69 7.52 30.05
C ARG A 35 25.93 8.71 30.62
N LEU A 36 24.82 9.11 29.98
CA LEU A 36 24.00 10.23 30.45
C LEU A 36 23.15 9.87 31.66
N ALA A 37 22.76 8.61 31.84
CA ALA A 37 22.03 8.13 33.03
C ALA A 37 22.82 8.26 34.34
N GLY A 38 24.14 8.40 34.26
CA GLY A 38 25.03 8.64 35.43
C GLY A 38 25.17 10.10 35.85
N TYR A 39 24.51 11.06 35.16
CA TYR A 39 24.63 12.47 35.47
C TYR A 39 23.63 12.97 36.55
N SER A 40 23.97 14.08 37.18
CA SER A 40 23.37 14.65 38.39
C SER A 40 21.83 14.83 38.32
N ARG A 41 21.19 14.91 39.49
CA ARG A 41 19.75 15.16 39.71
C ARG A 41 19.21 16.37 38.92
N TYR A 42 20.05 17.41 38.71
CA TYR A 42 19.69 18.59 37.90
C TYR A 42 19.53 18.26 36.40
N MET A 43 20.37 17.39 35.83
CA MET A 43 20.27 16.96 34.43
C MET A 43 19.00 16.15 34.21
N SER A 44 18.65 15.26 35.13
CA SER A 44 17.40 14.49 35.05
C SER A 44 16.18 15.41 35.04
N PHE A 45 16.14 16.41 35.94
CA PHE A 45 15.05 17.39 35.98
C PHE A 45 14.92 18.19 34.68
N ILE A 46 16.04 18.65 34.11
CA ILE A 46 16.03 19.35 32.80
C ILE A 46 15.48 18.45 31.68
N LEU A 47 15.89 17.17 31.65
CA LEU A 47 15.40 16.20 30.66
C LEU A 47 13.90 15.91 30.83
N ASP A 48 13.42 15.81 32.05
CA ASP A 48 11.99 15.62 32.34
C ASP A 48 11.17 16.83 31.86
N VAL A 49 11.63 18.04 32.09
CA VAL A 49 10.99 19.27 31.59
C VAL A 49 10.96 19.30 30.06
N ILE A 50 12.09 18.98 29.40
CA ILE A 50 12.17 18.91 27.95
C ILE A 50 11.21 17.84 27.43
N SER A 51 11.16 16.65 28.04
CA SER A 51 10.27 15.57 27.69
C SER A 51 8.80 16.00 27.75
N ILE A 52 8.41 16.67 28.83
CA ILE A 52 7.04 17.19 28.96
C ILE A 52 6.73 18.20 27.87
N LEU A 53 7.63 19.15 27.58
CA LEU A 53 7.42 20.14 26.53
C LEU A 53 7.30 19.50 25.15
N VAL A 54 8.11 18.48 24.85
CA VAL A 54 8.03 17.73 23.58
C VAL A 54 6.72 16.94 23.50
N VAL A 55 6.31 16.30 24.59
CA VAL A 55 5.02 15.59 24.66
C VAL A 55 3.85 16.54 24.42
N LEU A 56 3.85 17.72 25.06
CA LEU A 56 2.82 18.74 24.81
C LEU A 56 2.78 19.17 23.33
N LYS A 57 3.94 19.28 22.69
CA LYS A 57 4.02 19.56 21.24
C LYS A 57 3.45 18.42 20.41
N ILE A 58 3.72 17.15 20.77
CA ILE A 58 3.22 15.95 20.08
C ILE A 58 1.68 15.89 20.18
N VAL A 59 1.12 16.09 21.37
CA VAL A 59 -0.33 16.04 21.60
C VAL A 59 -1.08 17.06 20.75
N ASN A 60 -0.48 18.24 20.52
CA ASN A 60 -1.09 19.29 19.68
C ASN A 60 -0.90 19.09 18.15
N ARG A 61 -0.15 18.09 17.69
CA ARG A 61 -0.02 17.79 16.25
C ARG A 61 -1.31 17.17 15.69
N LYS A 62 -1.61 17.45 14.42
CA LYS A 62 -2.71 16.82 13.68
C LYS A 62 -2.22 15.50 13.07
N ILE A 63 -2.05 14.48 13.91
CA ILE A 63 -1.66 13.12 13.52
C ILE A 63 -2.54 12.13 14.28
N ASN A 64 -2.62 10.89 13.80
CA ASN A 64 -3.42 9.83 14.44
C ASN A 64 -3.07 9.69 15.93
N PRO A 65 -4.08 9.60 16.84
CA PRO A 65 -3.88 9.50 18.29
C PRO A 65 -2.99 8.36 18.75
N SER A 66 -2.99 7.23 18.03
CA SER A 66 -2.16 6.06 18.36
C SER A 66 -0.66 6.36 18.26
N TYR A 67 -0.24 7.14 17.24
CA TYR A 67 1.15 7.62 17.16
C TYR A 67 1.51 8.57 18.31
N LYS A 68 0.58 9.46 18.71
CA LYS A 68 0.79 10.35 19.85
C LYS A 68 1.02 9.56 21.14
N LEU A 69 0.18 8.54 21.37
CA LEU A 69 0.28 7.67 22.54
C LEU A 69 1.61 6.92 22.56
N ALA A 70 1.99 6.26 21.47
CA ALA A 70 3.23 5.49 21.37
C ALA A 70 4.47 6.36 21.63
N TRP A 71 4.56 7.55 21.00
CA TRP A 71 5.66 8.49 21.25
C TRP A 71 5.66 9.03 22.65
N THR A 72 4.49 9.40 23.21
CA THR A 72 4.37 9.92 24.57
C THR A 72 4.87 8.90 25.59
N MET A 73 4.44 7.64 25.47
CA MET A 73 4.89 6.57 26.37
C MET A 73 6.40 6.34 26.26
N LEU A 74 6.93 6.28 25.04
CA LEU A 74 8.36 6.07 24.83
C LEU A 74 9.21 7.19 25.43
N ILE A 75 8.80 8.45 25.25
CA ILE A 75 9.51 9.63 25.76
C ILE A 75 9.42 9.70 27.30
N LEU A 76 8.25 9.43 27.89
CA LEU A 76 8.08 9.51 29.35
C LEU A 76 8.71 8.32 30.07
N CYS A 77 8.68 7.11 29.51
CA CYS A 77 9.34 5.94 30.13
C CYS A 77 10.86 5.97 29.96
N LEU A 78 11.37 6.49 28.85
CA LEU A 78 12.80 6.52 28.51
C LEU A 78 13.18 7.91 27.97
N PRO A 79 13.27 8.96 28.82
CA PRO A 79 13.35 10.35 28.38
C PRO A 79 14.47 10.62 27.37
N ILE A 80 15.70 10.21 27.66
CA ILE A 80 16.84 10.44 26.76
C ILE A 80 16.66 9.66 25.44
N PHE A 81 16.36 8.38 25.55
CA PHE A 81 16.22 7.49 24.39
C PHE A 81 15.02 7.86 23.52
N GLY A 82 13.87 8.10 24.14
CA GLY A 82 12.64 8.51 23.47
C GLY A 82 12.78 9.87 22.78
N LEU A 83 13.40 10.86 23.41
CA LEU A 83 13.67 12.17 22.80
C LEU A 83 14.59 12.06 21.58
N VAL A 84 15.69 11.29 21.68
CA VAL A 84 16.62 11.09 20.57
C VAL A 84 15.92 10.37 19.42
N LEU A 85 15.18 9.30 19.71
CA LEU A 85 14.41 8.61 18.67
C LEU A 85 13.35 9.53 18.04
N TYR A 86 12.65 10.32 18.86
CA TYR A 86 11.67 11.27 18.32
C TYR A 86 12.31 12.35 17.44
N LEU A 87 13.49 12.85 17.79
CA LEU A 87 14.22 13.82 16.95
C LEU A 87 14.67 13.21 15.62
N VAL A 88 15.03 11.92 15.64
CA VAL A 88 15.47 11.19 14.43
C VAL A 88 14.29 10.73 13.59
N PHE A 89 13.20 10.26 14.23
CA PHE A 89 12.08 9.61 13.55
C PHE A 89 10.75 10.40 13.63
N GLY A 90 10.63 11.39 14.48
CA GLY A 90 9.35 12.09 14.73
C GLY A 90 9.10 13.32 13.87
N SER A 91 10.07 13.81 13.10
CA SER A 91 9.89 14.98 12.24
C SER A 91 10.63 14.82 10.91
N SER A 92 9.93 15.03 9.80
CA SER A 92 10.46 14.83 8.45
C SER A 92 10.47 16.15 7.66
N ARG A 93 11.63 16.83 7.60
CA ARG A 93 11.83 17.99 6.69
C ARG A 93 11.99 17.54 5.24
N ILE A 94 12.42 16.32 5.00
CA ILE A 94 12.63 15.79 3.65
C ILE A 94 11.31 15.31 3.05
N ALA A 95 10.35 14.83 3.87
CA ALA A 95 8.99 14.61 3.42
C ALA A 95 8.34 15.89 2.90
N ALA A 96 8.59 17.04 3.54
CA ALA A 96 8.09 18.33 3.08
C ALA A 96 8.64 18.70 1.68
N TYR A 97 9.91 18.45 1.39
CA TYR A 97 10.48 18.70 0.05
C TYR A 97 9.85 17.81 -1.03
N MET A 98 9.64 16.52 -0.72
CA MET A 98 8.94 15.64 -1.67
C MET A 98 7.48 16.04 -1.84
N GLN A 99 6.80 16.41 -0.77
CA GLN A 99 5.43 16.91 -0.80
C GLN A 99 5.29 18.16 -1.68
N ASP A 100 6.17 19.15 -1.51
CA ASP A 100 6.15 20.37 -2.34
C ASP A 100 6.27 20.01 -3.82
N ARG A 101 7.10 19.03 -4.16
CA ARG A 101 7.27 18.58 -5.54
C ARG A 101 6.06 17.81 -6.07
N PHE A 102 5.45 16.94 -5.28
CA PHE A 102 4.20 16.28 -5.65
C PHE A 102 3.09 17.30 -5.88
N ASN A 103 2.94 18.25 -4.97
CA ASN A 103 1.97 19.34 -5.12
C ASN A 103 2.21 20.18 -6.38
N GLU A 104 3.46 20.48 -6.69
CA GLU A 104 3.82 21.19 -7.93
C GLU A 104 3.41 20.38 -9.17
N MET A 105 3.60 19.06 -9.17
CA MET A 105 3.21 18.19 -10.29
C MET A 105 1.67 18.10 -10.41
N LEU A 106 0.96 17.91 -9.30
CA LEU A 106 -0.51 17.91 -9.29
C LEU A 106 -1.09 19.23 -9.79
N MET A 107 -0.54 20.37 -9.37
CA MET A 107 -0.99 21.67 -9.89
C MET A 107 -0.75 21.85 -11.40
N LYS A 108 0.37 21.35 -11.91
CA LYS A 108 0.69 21.44 -13.35
C LYS A 108 -0.19 20.53 -14.20
N SER A 109 -0.61 19.40 -13.68
CA SER A 109 -1.48 18.44 -14.36
C SER A 109 -2.98 18.69 -14.13
N GLY A 110 -3.35 19.62 -13.24
CA GLY A 110 -4.74 19.85 -12.85
C GLY A 110 -5.69 20.16 -14.02
N ASN A 111 -5.19 20.81 -15.07
CA ASN A 111 -5.98 21.05 -16.29
C ASN A 111 -6.22 19.79 -17.14
N LEU A 112 -5.44 18.73 -16.93
CA LEU A 112 -5.52 17.46 -17.66
C LEU A 112 -6.21 16.35 -16.86
N LEU A 113 -6.43 16.58 -15.56
CA LEU A 113 -7.11 15.69 -14.63
C LEU A 113 -8.40 16.36 -14.16
N GLN A 114 -9.30 16.65 -15.10
CA GLN A 114 -10.60 17.24 -14.78
C GLN A 114 -11.69 16.19 -14.90
N THR A 115 -12.64 16.23 -13.99
CA THR A 115 -13.87 15.44 -14.10
C THR A 115 -14.69 15.94 -15.28
N ASP A 116 -15.17 15.04 -16.11
CA ASP A 116 -16.16 15.35 -17.14
C ASP A 116 -17.46 15.79 -16.45
N PRO A 117 -17.96 17.02 -16.70
CA PRO A 117 -19.19 17.51 -16.06
C PRO A 117 -20.40 16.62 -16.35
N GLU A 118 -20.50 16.02 -17.54
CA GLU A 118 -21.62 15.15 -17.89
C GLU A 118 -21.62 13.88 -17.05
N ILE A 119 -20.45 13.25 -16.86
CA ILE A 119 -20.29 12.06 -16.03
C ILE A 119 -20.57 12.39 -14.54
N HIS A 120 -20.12 13.54 -14.08
CA HIS A 120 -20.39 14.00 -12.72
C HIS A 120 -21.89 14.21 -12.48
N ASP A 121 -22.57 14.95 -13.37
CA ASP A 121 -23.99 15.24 -13.26
C ASP A 121 -24.84 13.97 -13.32
N LEU A 122 -24.47 13.00 -14.16
CA LEU A 122 -25.11 11.69 -14.22
C LEU A 122 -24.96 10.93 -12.89
N LEU A 123 -23.76 10.87 -12.31
CA LEU A 123 -23.53 10.21 -11.04
C LEU A 123 -24.28 10.92 -9.90
N GLU A 124 -24.31 12.25 -9.87
CA GLU A 124 -25.03 13.04 -8.86
C GLU A 124 -26.54 12.76 -8.91
N ALA A 125 -27.10 12.72 -10.12
CA ALA A 125 -28.52 12.40 -10.32
C ALA A 125 -28.85 10.94 -9.94
N GLU A 126 -27.90 10.04 -10.08
CA GLU A 126 -28.09 8.62 -9.82
C GLU A 126 -27.92 8.28 -8.32
N ASP A 127 -26.89 8.79 -7.65
CA ASP A 127 -26.63 8.63 -6.21
C ASP A 127 -25.71 9.73 -5.69
N ILE A 128 -26.29 10.73 -5.05
CA ILE A 128 -25.56 11.84 -4.43
C ILE A 128 -24.51 11.38 -3.40
N SER A 129 -24.72 10.25 -2.72
CA SER A 129 -23.75 9.73 -1.74
C SER A 129 -22.53 9.12 -2.42
N ALA A 130 -22.71 8.45 -3.57
CA ALA A 130 -21.60 7.98 -4.39
C ALA A 130 -20.84 9.14 -5.04
N CYS A 131 -21.57 10.15 -5.53
CA CYS A 131 -20.99 11.38 -6.06
C CYS A 131 -20.14 12.11 -5.01
N ASN A 132 -20.65 12.28 -3.79
CA ASN A 132 -19.89 12.89 -2.70
C ASN A 132 -18.61 12.11 -2.35
N GLN A 133 -18.62 10.78 -2.44
CA GLN A 133 -17.42 9.96 -2.23
C GLN A 133 -16.42 10.13 -3.37
N SER A 134 -16.88 10.14 -4.62
CA SER A 134 -16.07 10.44 -5.80
C SER A 134 -15.45 11.83 -5.72
N ASP A 135 -16.24 12.83 -5.35
CA ASP A 135 -15.80 14.20 -5.12
C ASP A 135 -14.73 14.31 -4.03
N TYR A 136 -14.89 13.55 -2.94
CA TYR A 136 -13.87 13.47 -1.89
C TYR A 136 -12.54 12.96 -2.45
N ILE A 137 -12.56 11.87 -3.23
CA ILE A 137 -11.37 11.32 -3.88
C ILE A 137 -10.74 12.36 -4.81
N TYR A 138 -11.55 13.00 -5.66
CA TYR A 138 -11.07 13.99 -6.61
C TYR A 138 -10.42 15.20 -5.91
N ARG A 139 -11.08 15.76 -4.89
CA ARG A 139 -10.59 16.95 -4.19
C ARG A 139 -9.33 16.71 -3.38
N ASN A 140 -9.13 15.49 -2.86
CA ASN A 140 -8.02 15.19 -1.95
C ASN A 140 -6.89 14.39 -2.61
N ALA A 141 -7.19 13.54 -3.61
CA ALA A 141 -6.18 12.81 -4.36
C ALA A 141 -5.89 13.40 -5.76
N GLY A 142 -6.81 14.20 -6.32
CA GLY A 142 -6.63 14.88 -7.60
C GLY A 142 -6.97 14.04 -8.83
N TYR A 143 -7.62 12.88 -8.69
CA TYR A 143 -7.92 11.96 -9.80
C TYR A 143 -9.43 11.91 -10.08
N PRO A 144 -9.88 12.26 -11.30
CA PRO A 144 -11.29 12.32 -11.66
C PRO A 144 -11.94 10.95 -11.82
N ILE A 145 -13.28 10.93 -11.81
CA ILE A 145 -14.09 9.77 -12.14
C ILE A 145 -14.28 9.65 -13.65
N HIS A 146 -14.44 8.42 -14.14
CA HIS A 146 -14.63 8.10 -15.54
C HIS A 146 -15.82 7.15 -15.72
N GLY A 147 -16.62 7.37 -16.78
CA GLY A 147 -17.71 6.49 -17.22
C GLY A 147 -17.34 5.56 -18.38
N ASN A 148 -16.28 5.91 -19.13
CA ASN A 148 -15.88 5.24 -20.38
C ASN A 148 -14.73 4.25 -20.13
N THR A 149 -14.95 3.29 -19.24
CA THR A 149 -13.92 2.29 -18.87
C THR A 149 -14.58 0.99 -18.49
N THR A 150 -14.03 -0.12 -18.99
CA THR A 150 -14.40 -1.46 -18.55
C THR A 150 -13.37 -2.02 -17.57
N ALA A 151 -13.79 -2.94 -16.71
CA ALA A 151 -12.95 -3.60 -15.74
C ALA A 151 -13.06 -5.12 -15.86
N GLU A 152 -11.93 -5.81 -15.70
CA GLU A 152 -11.86 -7.28 -15.58
C GLU A 152 -11.15 -7.62 -14.26
N TYR A 153 -11.78 -8.48 -13.44
CA TYR A 153 -11.26 -8.89 -12.14
C TYR A 153 -10.59 -10.25 -12.21
N PHE A 154 -9.43 -10.38 -11.57
CA PHE A 154 -8.69 -11.62 -11.44
C PHE A 154 -8.66 -12.07 -9.97
N GLN A 155 -9.18 -13.27 -9.74
CA GLN A 155 -9.26 -13.86 -8.41
C GLN A 155 -7.90 -14.28 -7.86
N VAL A 156 -6.96 -14.63 -8.75
CA VAL A 156 -5.60 -15.06 -8.44
C VAL A 156 -4.61 -14.52 -9.48
N GLY A 157 -3.35 -14.40 -9.09
CA GLY A 157 -2.30 -13.95 -10.01
C GLY A 157 -2.05 -14.90 -11.19
N ASP A 158 -2.39 -16.18 -11.03
CA ASP A 158 -2.33 -17.20 -12.10
C ASP A 158 -3.21 -16.83 -13.31
N ASP A 159 -4.40 -16.27 -13.03
CA ASP A 159 -5.35 -15.85 -14.07
C ASP A 159 -4.93 -14.51 -14.69
N MET A 160 -4.39 -13.59 -13.87
CA MET A 160 -3.92 -12.28 -14.34
C MET A 160 -2.70 -12.41 -15.26
N PHE A 161 -1.73 -13.25 -14.94
CA PHE A 161 -0.43 -13.27 -15.60
C PHE A 161 -0.50 -13.56 -17.12
N PRO A 162 -1.24 -14.56 -17.60
CA PRO A 162 -1.39 -14.79 -19.05
C PRO A 162 -2.02 -13.60 -19.79
N VAL A 163 -2.96 -12.91 -19.15
CA VAL A 163 -3.61 -11.72 -19.72
C VAL A 163 -2.62 -10.56 -19.77
N LEU A 164 -1.86 -10.33 -18.70
CA LEU A 164 -0.80 -9.31 -18.65
C LEU A 164 0.24 -9.53 -19.77
N VAL A 165 0.69 -10.77 -19.96
CA VAL A 165 1.63 -11.13 -21.03
C VAL A 165 1.04 -10.80 -22.40
N ARG A 166 -0.22 -11.17 -22.65
CA ARG A 166 -0.90 -10.88 -23.92
C ARG A 166 -1.00 -9.38 -24.20
N GLU A 167 -1.38 -8.58 -23.20
CA GLU A 167 -1.50 -7.13 -23.37
C GLU A 167 -0.12 -6.46 -23.56
N LEU A 168 0.92 -6.92 -22.86
CA LEU A 168 2.29 -6.43 -23.07
C LEU A 168 2.80 -6.68 -24.48
N GLU A 169 2.48 -7.85 -25.07
CA GLU A 169 2.84 -8.17 -26.46
C GLU A 169 2.18 -7.24 -27.49
N GLN A 170 1.03 -6.64 -27.15
CA GLN A 170 0.28 -5.75 -28.03
C GLN A 170 0.74 -4.29 -27.93
N ALA A 171 1.58 -3.93 -26.96
CA ALA A 171 2.07 -2.57 -26.76
C ALA A 171 2.73 -1.98 -28.00
N GLN A 172 2.39 -0.73 -28.35
CA GLN A 172 2.88 -0.03 -29.54
C GLN A 172 3.63 1.27 -29.23
N HIS A 173 3.28 1.95 -28.13
CA HIS A 173 3.77 3.30 -27.85
C HIS A 173 4.56 3.40 -26.56
N TYR A 174 4.00 2.92 -25.46
CA TYR A 174 4.70 2.93 -24.17
C TYR A 174 4.21 1.85 -23.20
N ILE A 175 5.13 1.44 -22.32
CA ILE A 175 4.87 0.54 -21.20
C ILE A 175 5.44 1.17 -19.95
N PHE A 176 4.60 1.44 -18.95
CA PHE A 176 5.01 1.93 -17.64
C PHE A 176 4.75 0.89 -16.57
N ILE A 177 5.79 0.56 -15.81
CA ILE A 177 5.76 -0.49 -14.79
C ILE A 177 6.26 0.09 -13.47
N GLU A 178 5.47 -0.05 -12.42
CA GLU A 178 5.80 0.39 -11.06
C GLU A 178 5.42 -0.71 -10.08
N TYR A 179 6.40 -1.28 -9.38
CA TYR A 179 6.17 -2.42 -8.47
C TYR A 179 7.00 -2.33 -7.19
N PHE A 180 6.37 -2.72 -6.07
CA PHE A 180 7.05 -2.80 -4.78
C PHE A 180 8.07 -3.94 -4.74
N ILE A 181 7.70 -5.16 -5.23
CA ILE A 181 8.60 -6.32 -5.28
C ILE A 181 8.74 -6.81 -6.72
N ILE A 182 10.00 -6.96 -7.13
CA ILE A 182 10.40 -7.70 -8.33
C ILE A 182 11.38 -8.80 -7.87
N HIS A 183 11.13 -10.04 -8.28
CA HIS A 183 11.98 -11.18 -7.97
C HIS A 183 12.35 -11.93 -9.25
N ASP A 184 13.63 -12.23 -9.41
CA ASP A 184 14.11 -12.98 -10.58
C ASP A 184 13.55 -14.42 -10.59
N GLY A 185 12.55 -14.66 -11.42
CA GLY A 185 11.82 -15.92 -11.55
C GLY A 185 11.17 -16.04 -12.92
N VAL A 186 10.28 -17.00 -13.09
CA VAL A 186 9.56 -17.25 -14.36
C VAL A 186 8.73 -16.02 -14.76
N MET A 187 7.94 -15.48 -13.82
CA MET A 187 7.09 -14.33 -14.07
C MET A 187 7.88 -13.13 -14.58
N TRP A 188 8.90 -12.70 -13.82
CA TRP A 188 9.67 -11.53 -14.20
C TRP A 188 10.48 -11.71 -15.47
N ARG A 189 11.10 -12.88 -15.69
CA ARG A 189 11.90 -13.14 -16.91
C ARG A 189 11.02 -13.11 -18.15
N THR A 190 9.81 -13.68 -18.10
CA THR A 190 8.86 -13.63 -19.23
C THR A 190 8.49 -12.19 -19.55
N ILE A 191 8.17 -11.36 -18.55
CA ILE A 191 7.89 -9.94 -18.74
C ILE A 191 9.12 -9.22 -19.31
N LEU A 192 10.29 -9.42 -18.73
CA LEU A 192 11.54 -8.75 -19.14
C LEU A 192 11.91 -9.05 -20.59
N ASP A 193 11.74 -10.30 -21.03
CA ASP A 193 11.98 -10.70 -22.44
C ASP A 193 11.05 -9.94 -23.40
N ILE A 194 9.82 -9.69 -23.02
CA ILE A 194 8.88 -8.86 -23.80
C ILE A 194 9.33 -7.40 -23.81
N LEU A 195 9.67 -6.85 -22.63
CA LEU A 195 10.10 -5.46 -22.51
C LEU A 195 11.35 -5.17 -23.36
N GLU A 196 12.33 -6.08 -23.39
CA GLU A 196 13.54 -5.97 -24.22
C GLU A 196 13.20 -5.91 -25.73
N ARG A 197 12.28 -6.77 -26.19
CA ARG A 197 11.79 -6.73 -27.58
C ARG A 197 11.05 -5.43 -27.89
N LYS A 198 10.17 -5.00 -27.00
CA LYS A 198 9.39 -3.75 -27.16
C LYS A 198 10.29 -2.51 -27.21
N VAL A 199 11.37 -2.47 -26.44
CA VAL A 199 12.40 -1.41 -26.54
C VAL A 199 13.03 -1.41 -27.94
N GLN A 200 13.34 -2.59 -28.51
CA GLN A 200 13.91 -2.69 -29.86
C GLN A 200 12.91 -2.25 -30.94
N GLU A 201 11.61 -2.43 -30.70
CA GLU A 201 10.52 -1.95 -31.55
C GLU A 201 10.29 -0.44 -31.43
N GLY A 202 10.96 0.24 -30.48
CA GLY A 202 10.87 1.70 -30.29
C GLY A 202 9.83 2.13 -29.25
N VAL A 203 9.25 1.19 -28.49
CA VAL A 203 8.29 1.47 -27.39
C VAL A 203 9.02 2.14 -26.22
N ASP A 204 8.42 3.18 -25.63
CA ASP A 204 8.97 3.86 -24.43
C ASP A 204 8.70 3.01 -23.17
N VAL A 205 9.68 2.21 -22.76
CA VAL A 205 9.56 1.34 -21.57
C VAL A 205 10.19 2.01 -20.36
N ARG A 206 9.37 2.23 -19.30
CA ARG A 206 9.79 2.80 -18.03
C ARG A 206 9.47 1.87 -16.86
N LEU A 207 10.43 1.73 -15.96
CA LEU A 207 10.33 0.89 -14.77
C LEU A 207 10.68 1.69 -13.52
N ILE A 208 9.79 1.65 -12.51
CA ILE A 208 10.07 2.07 -11.13
C ILE A 208 9.97 0.84 -10.23
N TYR A 209 10.92 0.67 -9.32
CA TYR A 209 10.79 -0.32 -8.26
C TYR A 209 11.23 0.25 -6.90
N ASP A 210 10.63 -0.25 -5.82
CA ASP A 210 11.02 0.12 -4.46
C ASP A 210 12.29 -0.62 -4.03
N ASP A 211 13.29 0.12 -3.54
CA ASP A 211 14.58 -0.47 -3.17
C ASP A 211 14.51 -1.39 -1.93
N MET A 212 13.60 -1.10 -0.98
CA MET A 212 13.41 -1.93 0.21
C MET A 212 12.64 -3.21 -0.14
N GLY A 213 11.59 -3.10 -0.96
CA GLY A 213 10.83 -4.25 -1.46
C GLY A 213 11.70 -5.21 -2.26
N CYS A 214 12.68 -4.67 -3.00
CA CYS A 214 13.60 -5.45 -3.83
C CYS A 214 14.98 -5.73 -3.17
N LEU A 215 15.18 -5.36 -1.91
CA LEU A 215 16.48 -5.43 -1.23
C LEU A 215 17.11 -6.83 -1.24
N THR A 216 16.29 -7.87 -1.12
CA THR A 216 16.72 -9.28 -1.07
C THR A 216 16.45 -10.05 -2.34
N THR A 217 15.69 -9.50 -3.27
CA THR A 217 15.17 -10.19 -4.45
C THR A 217 15.90 -9.80 -5.74
N LEU A 218 16.47 -8.59 -5.79
CA LEU A 218 17.23 -8.10 -6.94
C LEU A 218 18.71 -7.87 -6.59
N PRO A 219 19.62 -7.97 -7.58
CA PRO A 219 21.03 -7.59 -7.42
C PRO A 219 21.18 -6.10 -7.08
N HIS A 220 22.26 -5.75 -6.39
CA HIS A 220 22.60 -4.35 -6.16
C HIS A 220 22.76 -3.60 -7.49
N LYS A 221 22.18 -2.39 -7.58
CA LYS A 221 22.20 -1.54 -8.78
C LYS A 221 21.51 -2.18 -9.99
N TYR A 222 20.48 -2.98 -9.78
CA TYR A 222 19.73 -3.63 -10.85
C TYR A 222 19.23 -2.64 -11.92
N TYR A 223 18.96 -1.39 -11.56
CA TYR A 223 18.61 -0.33 -12.50
C TYR A 223 19.66 -0.07 -13.59
N GLU A 224 20.96 -0.26 -13.29
CA GLU A 224 22.03 -0.15 -14.30
C GLU A 224 21.90 -1.27 -15.35
N THR A 225 21.56 -2.49 -14.92
CA THR A 225 21.27 -3.61 -15.83
C THR A 225 20.06 -3.33 -16.72
N MET A 226 18.98 -2.78 -16.15
CA MET A 226 17.79 -2.42 -16.95
C MET A 226 18.12 -1.35 -17.99
N ARG A 227 18.86 -0.32 -17.60
CA ARG A 227 19.29 0.75 -18.52
C ARG A 227 20.21 0.24 -19.64
N SER A 228 21.08 -0.75 -19.36
CA SER A 228 21.92 -1.37 -20.40
C SER A 228 21.11 -2.17 -21.45
N LYS A 229 19.86 -2.54 -21.12
CA LYS A 229 18.88 -3.18 -22.03
C LYS A 229 17.98 -2.17 -22.74
N GLY A 230 18.20 -0.85 -22.54
CA GLY A 230 17.39 0.23 -23.12
C GLY A 230 16.14 0.58 -22.32
N ILE A 231 15.86 -0.11 -21.21
CA ILE A 231 14.72 0.18 -20.34
C ILE A 231 15.06 1.37 -19.45
N LYS A 232 14.27 2.44 -19.49
CA LYS A 232 14.43 3.57 -18.56
C LYS A 232 14.01 3.12 -17.16
N CYS A 233 14.97 3.02 -16.24
CA CYS A 233 14.72 2.46 -14.91
C CYS A 233 15.09 3.44 -13.80
N GLN A 234 14.22 3.56 -12.81
CA GLN A 234 14.42 4.36 -11.59
C GLN A 234 14.15 3.52 -10.35
N VAL A 235 14.77 3.93 -9.24
CA VAL A 235 14.64 3.28 -7.94
C VAL A 235 13.95 4.25 -6.99
N PHE A 236 12.83 3.83 -6.43
CA PHE A 236 12.17 4.63 -5.40
C PHE A 236 12.90 4.47 -4.06
N ASN A 237 13.17 5.62 -3.42
CA ASN A 237 13.73 5.76 -2.07
C ASN A 237 14.87 4.76 -1.78
N PRO A 238 16.05 4.91 -2.46
CA PRO A 238 17.17 4.00 -2.31
C PRO A 238 17.54 3.78 -0.85
N PHE A 239 17.58 2.53 -0.42
CA PHE A 239 17.84 2.19 0.96
C PHE A 239 19.29 2.54 1.34
N ARG A 240 19.42 3.44 2.31
CA ARG A 240 20.71 3.78 2.96
C ARG A 240 20.66 3.24 4.38
N PRO A 241 21.72 2.60 4.88
CA PRO A 241 21.75 2.07 6.24
C PRO A 241 21.97 3.20 7.27
N ILE A 242 21.10 4.19 7.24
CA ILE A 242 21.05 5.32 8.17
C ILE A 242 19.66 5.31 8.79
N LEU A 243 19.57 5.39 10.12
CA LEU A 243 18.30 5.55 10.82
C LEU A 243 17.67 6.88 10.42
N ASN A 244 16.68 6.84 9.52
CA ASN A 244 15.98 8.01 9.02
C ASN A 244 14.51 7.64 8.75
N ILE A 245 13.58 8.51 9.14
CA ILE A 245 12.13 8.32 9.00
C ILE A 245 11.67 8.14 7.54
N ILE A 246 12.35 8.81 6.59
CA ILE A 246 12.02 8.73 5.15
C ILE A 246 12.18 7.31 4.60
N GLN A 247 13.01 6.50 5.23
CA GLN A 247 13.15 5.08 4.89
C GLN A 247 11.86 4.29 5.13
N ASN A 248 10.92 4.81 5.93
CA ASN A 248 9.63 4.17 6.19
C ASN A 248 8.61 4.44 5.07
N ASN A 249 8.73 5.56 4.34
CA ASN A 249 7.84 5.84 3.22
C ASN A 249 8.26 4.96 2.05
N ARG A 250 7.40 4.01 1.67
CA ARG A 250 7.64 3.06 0.59
C ARG A 250 6.61 3.23 -0.52
N ASP A 251 7.03 2.92 -1.73
CA ASP A 251 6.12 2.84 -2.86
C ASP A 251 5.55 1.43 -2.94
N HIS A 252 4.34 1.27 -2.41
CA HIS A 252 3.69 -0.04 -2.36
C HIS A 252 2.70 -0.26 -3.51
N ARG A 253 2.66 0.68 -4.47
CA ARG A 253 1.81 0.57 -5.67
C ARG A 253 2.31 -0.52 -6.60
N LYS A 254 1.41 -1.00 -7.45
CA LYS A 254 1.68 -2.05 -8.42
C LYS A 254 0.93 -1.74 -9.69
N PHE A 255 1.65 -1.10 -10.63
CA PHE A 255 1.08 -0.71 -11.92
C PHE A 255 1.76 -1.41 -13.08
N CYS A 256 0.96 -1.82 -14.06
CA CYS A 256 1.40 -2.02 -15.42
C CYS A 256 0.45 -1.28 -16.36
N ILE A 257 0.96 -0.27 -17.06
CA ILE A 257 0.19 0.62 -17.93
C ILE A 257 0.73 0.46 -19.34
N ILE A 258 -0.16 0.22 -20.29
CA ILE A 258 0.16 -0.06 -21.68
C ILE A 258 -0.62 0.93 -22.56
N ASP A 259 0.09 1.75 -23.31
CA ASP A 259 -0.42 2.70 -24.30
C ASP A 259 -1.52 3.65 -23.77
N GLY A 260 -1.63 3.84 -22.43
CA GLY A 260 -2.64 4.66 -21.80
C GLY A 260 -4.07 4.15 -21.92
N TYR A 261 -4.23 2.96 -22.44
CA TYR A 261 -5.53 2.32 -22.66
C TYR A 261 -5.76 1.11 -21.76
N VAL A 262 -4.71 0.33 -21.48
CA VAL A 262 -4.77 -0.83 -20.58
C VAL A 262 -3.98 -0.54 -19.32
N GLY A 263 -4.60 -0.76 -18.16
CA GLY A 263 -3.95 -0.61 -16.85
C GLY A 263 -4.24 -1.78 -15.93
N PHE A 264 -3.21 -2.35 -15.32
CA PHE A 264 -3.33 -3.38 -14.29
C PHE A 264 -2.92 -2.81 -12.94
N THR A 265 -3.70 -3.12 -11.90
CA THR A 265 -3.32 -2.90 -10.51
C THR A 265 -3.92 -3.98 -9.59
N GLY A 266 -3.48 -4.01 -8.33
CA GLY A 266 -3.93 -4.95 -7.31
C GLY A 266 -2.84 -5.34 -6.33
N GLY A 267 -3.01 -6.47 -5.63
CA GLY A 267 -2.04 -6.93 -4.65
C GLY A 267 -0.84 -7.68 -5.22
N VAL A 268 -0.93 -8.14 -6.48
CA VAL A 268 0.05 -9.02 -7.15
C VAL A 268 1.36 -8.29 -7.43
N ASN A 269 2.48 -8.79 -6.89
CA ASN A 269 3.82 -8.33 -7.25
C ASN A 269 4.45 -9.20 -8.36
N LEU A 270 5.59 -8.79 -8.91
CA LEU A 270 6.30 -9.54 -9.96
C LEU A 270 7.23 -10.59 -9.36
N ALA A 271 6.64 -11.67 -8.84
CA ALA A 271 7.38 -12.79 -8.27
C ALA A 271 6.57 -14.09 -8.37
N ASP A 272 7.28 -15.22 -8.49
CA ASP A 272 6.70 -16.53 -8.80
C ASP A 272 5.72 -17.06 -7.74
N GLU A 273 5.84 -16.62 -6.48
CA GLU A 273 4.86 -16.96 -5.45
C GLU A 273 3.48 -16.37 -5.70
N TYR A 274 3.38 -15.20 -6.36
CA TYR A 274 2.10 -14.55 -6.66
C TYR A 274 1.32 -15.22 -7.80
N ILE A 275 1.99 -16.03 -8.61
CA ILE A 275 1.40 -16.85 -9.67
C ILE A 275 1.48 -18.36 -9.35
N ASN A 276 1.64 -18.73 -8.09
CA ASN A 276 1.71 -20.08 -7.56
C ASN A 276 2.71 -21.03 -8.27
N GLN A 277 3.67 -20.48 -9.02
CA GLN A 277 4.79 -21.26 -9.61
C GLN A 277 5.84 -21.62 -8.58
N LYS A 278 5.79 -20.99 -7.40
CA LYS A 278 6.66 -21.27 -6.26
C LYS A 278 5.85 -21.25 -4.98
N GLU A 279 5.72 -22.39 -4.34
CA GLU A 279 5.09 -22.48 -3.03
C GLU A 279 5.95 -21.80 -1.95
N ARG A 280 5.37 -20.87 -1.19
CA ARG A 280 6.04 -20.18 -0.08
C ARG A 280 5.29 -20.26 1.24
N PHE A 281 3.99 -20.07 1.23
CA PHE A 281 3.10 -20.15 2.40
C PHE A 281 1.79 -20.86 2.02
N GLY A 282 1.87 -21.99 1.33
CA GLY A 282 0.74 -22.65 0.69
C GLY A 282 0.29 -21.89 -0.56
N HIS A 283 -0.98 -22.04 -0.92
CA HIS A 283 -1.59 -21.33 -2.05
C HIS A 283 -1.61 -19.82 -1.79
N TRP A 284 -1.05 -19.05 -2.73
CA TRP A 284 -1.01 -17.60 -2.65
C TRP A 284 -2.24 -17.02 -3.34
N LYS A 285 -3.17 -16.47 -2.54
CA LYS A 285 -4.36 -15.82 -3.05
C LYS A 285 -4.19 -14.31 -3.03
N ASP A 286 -4.03 -13.74 -4.21
CA ASP A 286 -3.97 -12.29 -4.40
C ASP A 286 -4.80 -11.87 -5.61
N THR A 287 -5.34 -10.67 -5.58
CA THR A 287 -6.29 -10.20 -6.57
C THR A 287 -5.74 -9.04 -7.37
N ALA A 288 -6.23 -8.90 -8.60
CA ALA A 288 -5.92 -7.79 -9.46
C ALA A 288 -7.14 -7.35 -10.27
N VAL A 289 -7.07 -6.16 -10.83
CA VAL A 289 -8.04 -5.63 -11.79
C VAL A 289 -7.29 -5.09 -13.01
N MET A 290 -7.80 -5.39 -14.19
CA MET A 290 -7.42 -4.76 -15.44
C MET A 290 -8.50 -3.76 -15.84
N LEU A 291 -8.08 -2.56 -16.17
CA LEU A 291 -8.94 -1.50 -16.71
C LEU A 291 -8.63 -1.31 -18.20
N LYS A 292 -9.67 -1.07 -19.00
CA LYS A 292 -9.53 -0.63 -20.40
C LYS A 292 -10.41 0.58 -20.65
N GLY A 293 -9.80 1.72 -20.98
CA GLY A 293 -10.49 2.96 -21.27
C GLY A 293 -9.90 4.17 -20.59
N GLU A 294 -10.71 5.23 -20.44
CA GLU A 294 -10.25 6.55 -19.99
C GLU A 294 -9.69 6.57 -18.56
N ALA A 295 -10.21 5.74 -17.65
CA ALA A 295 -9.72 5.72 -16.26
C ALA A 295 -8.23 5.31 -16.14
N VAL A 296 -7.65 4.67 -17.17
CA VAL A 296 -6.21 4.37 -17.21
C VAL A 296 -5.37 5.64 -17.25
N TRP A 297 -5.95 6.78 -17.65
CA TRP A 297 -5.30 8.07 -17.57
C TRP A 297 -4.92 8.46 -16.13
N ASN A 298 -5.78 8.18 -15.15
CA ASN A 298 -5.44 8.41 -13.75
C ASN A 298 -4.18 7.63 -13.35
N MET A 299 -4.10 6.34 -13.71
CA MET A 299 -2.94 5.49 -13.43
C MET A 299 -1.68 6.01 -14.14
N THR A 300 -1.82 6.43 -15.41
CA THR A 300 -0.73 7.02 -16.21
C THR A 300 -0.19 8.29 -15.56
N ALA A 301 -1.08 9.17 -15.11
CA ALA A 301 -0.71 10.40 -14.41
C ALA A 301 -0.02 10.10 -13.06
N MET A 302 -0.51 9.13 -12.27
CA MET A 302 0.12 8.68 -11.03
C MET A 302 1.56 8.23 -11.26
N PHE A 303 1.78 7.39 -12.26
CA PHE A 303 3.12 6.92 -12.64
C PHE A 303 4.02 8.09 -13.05
N LEU A 304 3.55 8.98 -13.91
CA LEU A 304 4.33 10.12 -14.41
C LEU A 304 4.65 11.13 -13.31
N HIS A 305 3.73 11.35 -12.35
CA HIS A 305 4.02 12.18 -11.19
C HIS A 305 5.17 11.59 -10.37
N MET A 306 5.13 10.30 -10.06
CA MET A 306 6.20 9.62 -9.33
C MET A 306 7.50 9.64 -10.12
N TRP A 307 7.46 9.33 -11.42
CA TRP A 307 8.62 9.37 -12.30
C TRP A 307 9.31 10.74 -12.28
N ASN A 308 8.54 11.82 -12.43
CA ASN A 308 9.06 13.19 -12.44
C ASN A 308 9.61 13.62 -11.08
N VAL A 309 9.00 13.19 -9.98
CA VAL A 309 9.50 13.45 -8.62
C VAL A 309 10.85 12.77 -8.40
N ILE A 310 11.01 11.50 -8.82
CA ILE A 310 12.25 10.74 -8.63
C ILE A 310 13.38 11.26 -9.53
N THR A 311 13.09 11.50 -10.81
CA THR A 311 14.11 11.88 -11.80
C THR A 311 14.60 13.31 -11.67
N ASN A 312 13.85 14.15 -10.94
CA ASN A 312 14.08 15.60 -10.95
C ASN A 312 14.08 16.19 -12.37
N ASN A 313 13.42 15.52 -13.29
CA ASN A 313 13.49 15.83 -14.71
C ASN A 313 12.53 16.97 -15.04
N ARG A 314 13.06 18.09 -15.49
CA ARG A 314 12.27 19.25 -15.94
C ARG A 314 11.81 19.11 -17.39
N GLU A 315 12.30 18.12 -18.12
CA GLU A 315 12.11 17.99 -19.57
C GLU A 315 10.86 17.20 -19.97
N ASP A 316 10.30 16.37 -19.08
CA ASP A 316 9.14 15.51 -19.40
C ASP A 316 7.82 16.08 -18.84
N HIS A 317 7.65 17.40 -18.90
CA HIS A 317 6.47 18.07 -18.36
C HIS A 317 5.23 18.01 -19.27
N SER A 318 5.36 17.51 -20.47
CA SER A 318 4.23 17.35 -21.40
C SER A 318 3.52 16.04 -21.14
N LEU A 319 2.54 16.09 -20.22
CA LEU A 319 1.63 14.96 -19.99
C LEU A 319 0.64 14.77 -21.15
N GLU A 320 0.43 15.82 -21.97
CA GLU A 320 -0.55 15.83 -23.06
C GLU A 320 -0.30 14.71 -24.10
N LYS A 321 0.96 14.32 -24.29
CA LYS A 321 1.32 13.24 -25.23
C LYS A 321 0.87 11.83 -24.76
N TYR A 322 0.50 11.70 -23.48
CA TYR A 322 0.03 10.44 -22.88
C TYR A 322 -1.48 10.38 -22.65
N LEU A 323 -2.21 11.44 -23.05
CA LEU A 323 -3.67 11.44 -22.98
C LEU A 323 -4.24 10.26 -23.78
N PRO A 324 -5.32 9.60 -23.32
CA PRO A 324 -5.86 8.38 -23.92
C PRO A 324 -6.12 8.51 -25.42
N HIS A 325 -6.78 9.59 -25.84
CA HIS A 325 -7.17 9.81 -27.24
C HIS A 325 -6.04 10.22 -28.18
N VAL A 326 -4.82 10.44 -27.69
CA VAL A 326 -3.65 10.66 -28.54
C VAL A 326 -3.30 9.40 -29.34
N TRP A 327 -3.45 8.24 -28.71
CA TRP A 327 -3.10 6.94 -29.29
C TRP A 327 -4.34 6.08 -29.61
N HIS A 328 -5.47 6.38 -28.97
CA HIS A 328 -6.75 5.67 -29.14
C HIS A 328 -7.86 6.69 -29.45
N PRO A 329 -7.97 7.12 -30.73
CA PRO A 329 -8.96 8.15 -31.12
C PRO A 329 -10.41 7.66 -31.11
N GLU A 330 -10.63 6.35 -30.94
CA GLU A 330 -11.95 5.74 -30.90
C GLU A 330 -12.61 5.98 -29.53
N ALA A 331 -13.96 5.96 -29.52
CA ALA A 331 -14.70 6.03 -28.27
C ALA A 331 -14.49 4.74 -27.46
N PHE A 332 -14.28 4.89 -26.14
CA PHE A 332 -14.16 3.75 -25.24
C PHE A 332 -15.53 3.26 -24.79
N GLU A 333 -15.62 1.94 -24.61
CA GLU A 333 -16.77 1.34 -23.96
C GLU A 333 -16.74 1.62 -22.46
N GLY A 334 -17.90 1.69 -21.82
CA GLY A 334 -18.05 1.95 -20.40
C GLY A 334 -19.04 1.01 -19.74
N ASP A 335 -18.80 0.73 -18.47
CA ASP A 335 -19.73 0.02 -17.60
C ASP A 335 -19.63 0.62 -16.19
N GLY A 336 -20.70 1.33 -15.76
CA GLY A 336 -20.72 2.04 -14.50
C GLY A 336 -19.67 3.15 -14.41
N TYR A 337 -19.09 3.34 -13.20
CA TYR A 337 -18.13 4.41 -12.93
C TYR A 337 -16.86 3.85 -12.29
N ILE A 338 -15.72 4.33 -12.74
CA ILE A 338 -14.40 3.86 -12.30
C ILE A 338 -13.51 5.06 -11.98
N GLN A 339 -12.89 5.03 -10.80
CA GLN A 339 -12.00 6.09 -10.33
C GLN A 339 -10.75 5.50 -9.68
N PRO A 340 -9.68 5.26 -10.45
CA PRO A 340 -8.38 4.97 -9.87
C PRO A 340 -7.86 6.16 -9.09
N PHE A 341 -7.35 5.93 -7.87
CA PHE A 341 -6.81 6.95 -7.00
C PHE A 341 -5.54 6.46 -6.32
N CYS A 342 -4.70 7.38 -5.85
CA CYS A 342 -3.58 7.03 -4.99
C CYS A 342 -3.70 7.72 -3.63
N ASP A 343 -3.04 7.12 -2.64
CA ASP A 343 -2.82 7.69 -1.32
C ASP A 343 -1.34 8.06 -1.16
N SER A 344 -1.06 9.11 -0.43
CA SER A 344 0.30 9.64 -0.24
C SER A 344 0.61 9.84 1.24
N PRO A 345 1.73 9.31 1.74
CA PRO A 345 2.14 9.53 3.14
C PRO A 345 2.74 10.93 3.37
N LEU A 346 2.75 11.79 2.36
CA LEU A 346 3.42 13.08 2.41
C LEU A 346 2.52 14.23 2.84
N ASP A 347 1.21 14.07 2.70
CA ASP A 347 0.21 15.03 3.17
C ASP A 347 -0.40 14.60 4.52
N ASN A 348 -1.45 15.24 4.95
CA ASN A 348 -2.13 14.92 6.20
C ASN A 348 -3.52 14.29 5.95
N GLU A 349 -3.79 13.88 4.71
CA GLU A 349 -5.04 13.26 4.32
C GLU A 349 -4.82 11.78 4.04
N THR A 350 -5.53 10.91 4.74
CA THR A 350 -5.47 9.45 4.56
C THR A 350 -6.58 9.04 3.60
N VAL A 351 -6.38 9.27 2.31
CA VAL A 351 -7.43 9.08 1.30
C VAL A 351 -7.91 7.64 1.29
N GLY A 352 -7.01 6.67 1.33
CA GLY A 352 -7.34 5.24 1.32
C GLY A 352 -8.20 4.83 2.51
N GLU A 353 -7.84 5.26 3.71
CA GLU A 353 -8.61 5.00 4.93
C GLU A 353 -10.00 5.64 4.86
N ASN A 354 -10.06 6.91 4.45
CA ASN A 354 -11.31 7.66 4.38
C ASN A 354 -12.26 7.09 3.32
N VAL A 355 -11.75 6.55 2.21
CA VAL A 355 -12.54 5.81 1.21
C VAL A 355 -13.16 4.57 1.85
N TYR A 356 -12.39 3.79 2.60
CA TYR A 356 -12.89 2.60 3.30
C TYR A 356 -13.91 2.95 4.39
N LEU A 357 -13.63 3.97 5.21
CA LEU A 357 -14.57 4.47 6.23
C LEU A 357 -15.89 4.94 5.61
N ASN A 358 -15.82 5.62 4.48
CA ASN A 358 -17.00 6.08 3.77
C ASN A 358 -17.86 4.90 3.26
N ILE A 359 -17.23 3.86 2.67
CA ILE A 359 -17.93 2.64 2.23
C ILE A 359 -18.62 1.96 3.42
N ILE A 360 -17.93 1.77 4.56
CA ILE A 360 -18.49 1.12 5.75
C ILE A 360 -19.66 1.93 6.32
N ASN A 361 -19.53 3.26 6.38
CA ASN A 361 -20.55 4.14 6.96
C ASN A 361 -21.82 4.26 6.09
N ARG A 362 -21.72 4.08 4.77
CA ARG A 362 -22.88 4.11 3.87
C ARG A 362 -23.54 2.74 3.68
N ALA A 363 -22.91 1.65 4.09
CA ALA A 363 -23.39 0.29 3.90
C ALA A 363 -24.76 0.07 4.55
N LYS A 364 -25.65 -0.60 3.82
CA LYS A 364 -27.03 -0.90 4.24
C LYS A 364 -27.26 -2.38 4.48
N ARG A 365 -26.61 -3.26 3.72
CA ARG A 365 -26.81 -4.71 3.75
C ARG A 365 -25.56 -5.46 4.17
N TYR A 366 -24.44 -5.21 3.51
CA TYR A 366 -23.20 -5.93 3.78
C TYR A 366 -21.94 -5.16 3.34
N VAL A 367 -20.82 -5.45 4.00
CA VAL A 367 -19.46 -5.13 3.54
C VAL A 367 -18.59 -6.37 3.72
N TYR A 368 -17.98 -6.84 2.63
CA TYR A 368 -17.05 -7.96 2.64
C TYR A 368 -15.65 -7.46 2.32
N ILE A 369 -14.68 -7.86 3.13
CA ILE A 369 -13.33 -7.30 3.12
C ILE A 369 -12.29 -8.42 3.12
N CYS A 370 -11.36 -8.39 2.16
CA CYS A 370 -10.13 -9.18 2.19
C CYS A 370 -8.95 -8.29 2.58
N THR A 371 -8.13 -8.73 3.53
CA THR A 371 -6.89 -8.04 3.89
C THR A 371 -5.85 -9.00 4.47
N PRO A 372 -4.56 -8.91 4.07
CA PRO A 372 -3.52 -9.75 4.65
C PRO A 372 -3.17 -9.37 6.09
N TYR A 373 -3.41 -8.13 6.47
CA TYR A 373 -3.10 -7.59 7.79
C TYR A 373 -4.28 -6.79 8.31
N LEU A 374 -4.68 -7.06 9.56
CA LEU A 374 -5.74 -6.34 10.25
C LEU A 374 -5.14 -5.67 11.49
N VAL A 375 -4.55 -4.50 11.29
CA VAL A 375 -3.88 -3.70 12.32
C VAL A 375 -4.43 -2.28 12.25
N ILE A 376 -5.71 -2.15 12.60
CA ILE A 376 -6.53 -0.97 12.40
C ILE A 376 -6.46 0.01 13.58
N ASP A 377 -6.73 1.26 13.30
CA ASP A 377 -6.87 2.30 14.30
C ASP A 377 -8.26 2.31 14.97
N ASN A 378 -8.50 3.30 15.81
CA ASN A 378 -9.77 3.38 16.55
C ASN A 378 -10.94 3.81 15.65
N GLU A 379 -10.69 4.61 14.65
CA GLU A 379 -11.69 5.12 13.70
C GLU A 379 -12.25 3.96 12.88
N MET A 380 -11.40 3.15 12.29
CA MET A 380 -11.78 1.95 11.52
C MET A 380 -12.45 0.89 12.41
N MET A 381 -11.90 0.66 13.62
CA MET A 381 -12.52 -0.24 14.60
C MET A 381 -13.94 0.20 14.95
N THR A 382 -14.13 1.49 15.19
CA THR A 382 -15.44 2.04 15.56
C THR A 382 -16.44 1.92 14.41
N ALA A 383 -16.01 2.23 13.17
CA ALA A 383 -16.86 2.14 11.98
C ALA A 383 -17.34 0.70 11.75
N LEU A 384 -16.44 -0.28 11.76
CA LEU A 384 -16.77 -1.71 11.60
C LEU A 384 -17.72 -2.21 12.69
N CYS A 385 -17.42 -1.88 13.96
CA CYS A 385 -18.27 -2.27 15.09
C CYS A 385 -19.66 -1.62 15.02
N LEU A 386 -19.76 -0.33 14.65
CA LEU A 386 -21.02 0.38 14.57
C LEU A 386 -21.87 -0.18 13.42
N ALA A 387 -21.30 -0.39 12.25
CA ALA A 387 -22.00 -0.96 11.11
C ALA A 387 -22.57 -2.36 11.44
N ALA A 388 -21.76 -3.25 12.04
CA ALA A 388 -22.20 -4.58 12.45
C ALA A 388 -23.33 -4.50 13.49
N LYS A 389 -23.21 -3.65 14.53
CA LYS A 389 -24.26 -3.43 15.54
C LYS A 389 -25.55 -2.83 14.97
N SER A 390 -25.43 -2.10 13.84
CA SER A 390 -26.57 -1.55 13.12
C SER A 390 -27.26 -2.54 12.18
N GLY A 391 -26.76 -3.80 12.12
CA GLY A 391 -27.37 -4.88 11.35
C GLY A 391 -26.75 -5.12 9.97
N VAL A 392 -25.66 -4.42 9.63
CA VAL A 392 -24.90 -4.67 8.39
C VAL A 392 -24.08 -5.98 8.54
N ASP A 393 -24.14 -6.85 7.54
CA ASP A 393 -23.34 -8.09 7.51
C ASP A 393 -21.88 -7.77 7.16
N ILE A 394 -21.06 -7.54 8.19
CA ILE A 394 -19.62 -7.28 8.03
C ILE A 394 -18.86 -8.60 8.08
N ARG A 395 -18.12 -8.91 7.00
CA ARG A 395 -17.25 -10.09 6.93
C ARG A 395 -15.83 -9.70 6.60
N LEU A 396 -14.89 -10.17 7.41
CA LEU A 396 -13.45 -9.96 7.22
C LEU A 396 -12.80 -11.31 6.91
N MET A 397 -11.98 -11.34 5.87
CA MET A 397 -11.16 -12.50 5.52
C MET A 397 -9.68 -12.15 5.68
N THR A 398 -8.96 -12.96 6.45
CA THR A 398 -7.54 -12.81 6.76
C THR A 398 -6.78 -14.11 6.47
N PRO A 399 -5.43 -14.10 6.39
CA PRO A 399 -4.68 -15.35 6.19
C PRO A 399 -4.83 -16.31 7.37
N GLY A 400 -4.96 -17.61 7.10
CA GLY A 400 -4.80 -18.67 8.10
C GLY A 400 -3.33 -19.09 8.27
N ILE A 401 -2.53 -19.00 7.20
CA ILE A 401 -1.08 -19.23 7.21
C ILE A 401 -0.37 -17.89 7.03
N PRO A 402 0.28 -17.34 8.07
CA PRO A 402 0.88 -16.00 7.99
C PRO A 402 2.28 -16.01 7.36
N ASP A 403 2.64 -14.92 6.68
CA ASP A 403 4.00 -14.60 6.25
C ASP A 403 4.89 -14.11 7.42
N LYS A 404 4.29 -13.38 8.37
CA LYS A 404 4.94 -12.77 9.54
C LYS A 404 4.19 -13.10 10.83
N LYS A 405 4.74 -14.00 11.63
CA LYS A 405 4.08 -14.51 12.85
C LYS A 405 3.73 -13.42 13.87
N LEU A 406 4.58 -12.40 14.04
CA LEU A 406 4.31 -11.30 14.99
C LEU A 406 3.18 -10.38 14.52
N VAL A 407 3.12 -10.08 13.21
CA VAL A 407 2.04 -9.28 12.63
C VAL A 407 0.72 -10.06 12.69
N PHE A 408 0.76 -11.36 12.46
CA PHE A 408 -0.43 -12.20 12.60
C PHE A 408 -0.94 -12.28 14.05
N LEU A 409 -0.02 -12.38 15.02
CA LEU A 409 -0.38 -12.33 16.43
C LEU A 409 -1.04 -10.99 16.80
N LEU A 410 -0.54 -9.90 16.22
CA LEU A 410 -1.13 -8.56 16.37
C LEU A 410 -2.49 -8.48 15.68
N THR A 411 -2.64 -8.93 14.42
CA THR A 411 -3.92 -9.04 13.70
C THR A 411 -4.98 -9.73 14.56
N GLN A 412 -4.64 -10.89 15.11
CA GLN A 412 -5.55 -11.66 15.96
C GLN A 412 -5.92 -10.96 17.29
N SER A 413 -5.19 -9.92 17.72
CA SER A 413 -5.55 -9.14 18.90
C SER A 413 -6.75 -8.22 18.69
N TYR A 414 -7.11 -7.93 17.44
CA TYR A 414 -8.27 -7.12 17.07
C TYR A 414 -9.56 -7.94 16.97
N TYR A 415 -9.47 -9.27 16.85
CA TYR A 415 -10.61 -10.14 16.60
C TYR A 415 -11.68 -10.11 17.69
N GLU A 416 -11.28 -10.19 18.98
CA GLU A 416 -12.23 -10.28 20.09
C GLU A 416 -13.23 -9.12 20.08
N GLN A 417 -12.75 -7.88 19.94
CA GLN A 417 -13.60 -6.69 19.94
C GLN A 417 -14.54 -6.63 18.72
N LEU A 418 -14.06 -7.04 17.54
CA LEU A 418 -14.85 -7.09 16.32
C LEU A 418 -15.95 -8.17 16.40
N LEU A 419 -15.58 -9.36 16.87
CA LEU A 419 -16.53 -10.47 17.05
C LEU A 419 -17.61 -10.14 18.09
N GLU A 420 -17.27 -9.47 19.19
CA GLU A 420 -18.23 -8.98 20.18
C GLU A 420 -19.23 -7.98 19.60
N ALA A 421 -18.84 -7.22 18.58
CA ALA A 421 -19.71 -6.30 17.88
C ALA A 421 -20.60 -6.97 16.82
N GLY A 422 -20.36 -8.25 16.49
CA GLY A 422 -21.10 -9.00 15.48
C GLY A 422 -20.41 -9.07 14.11
N VAL A 423 -19.19 -8.56 13.97
CA VAL A 423 -18.37 -8.76 12.77
C VAL A 423 -17.99 -10.24 12.65
N LYS A 424 -18.08 -10.81 11.46
CA LYS A 424 -17.70 -12.19 11.17
C LYS A 424 -16.29 -12.23 10.61
N ILE A 425 -15.41 -13.04 11.19
CA ILE A 425 -14.01 -13.15 10.78
C ILE A 425 -13.72 -14.56 10.31
N TYR A 426 -13.00 -14.67 9.20
CA TYR A 426 -12.66 -15.92 8.54
C TYR A 426 -11.16 -15.97 8.24
N GLU A 427 -10.50 -17.08 8.57
CA GLU A 427 -9.09 -17.32 8.25
C GLU A 427 -8.97 -18.30 7.08
N TYR A 428 -8.37 -17.83 5.97
CA TYR A 428 -8.14 -18.62 4.74
C TYR A 428 -7.13 -19.75 4.98
N GLN A 429 -7.54 -20.99 4.79
CA GLN A 429 -6.74 -22.16 5.18
C GLN A 429 -5.74 -22.66 4.14
N PRO A 430 -5.99 -22.58 2.81
CA PRO A 430 -5.09 -23.17 1.83
C PRO A 430 -3.70 -22.53 1.77
N GLY A 431 -3.56 -21.30 2.30
CA GLY A 431 -2.28 -20.61 2.25
C GLY A 431 -2.35 -19.16 2.72
N PHE A 432 -1.60 -18.30 2.03
CA PHE A 432 -1.51 -16.88 2.36
C PHE A 432 -2.48 -16.05 1.53
N LEU A 433 -3.47 -15.45 2.18
CA LEU A 433 -4.36 -14.48 1.58
C LEU A 433 -3.66 -13.11 1.56
N HIS A 434 -3.39 -12.59 0.36
CA HIS A 434 -2.76 -11.29 0.19
C HIS A 434 -3.66 -10.29 -0.56
N ALA A 435 -4.91 -10.65 -0.88
CA ALA A 435 -5.90 -9.79 -1.52
C ALA A 435 -6.25 -8.57 -0.65
N LYS A 436 -6.50 -7.44 -1.30
CA LYS A 436 -6.99 -6.20 -0.70
C LYS A 436 -8.20 -5.76 -1.51
N SER A 437 -9.37 -6.14 -1.03
CA SER A 437 -10.62 -5.82 -1.71
C SER A 437 -11.72 -5.51 -0.71
N PHE A 438 -12.57 -4.55 -1.08
CA PHE A 438 -13.82 -4.21 -0.42
C PHE A 438 -14.95 -4.38 -1.43
N VAL A 439 -16.04 -5.00 -1.01
CA VAL A 439 -17.29 -5.01 -1.79
C VAL A 439 -18.46 -4.74 -0.87
N CYS A 440 -19.33 -3.81 -1.28
CA CYS A 440 -20.45 -3.30 -0.50
C CYS A 440 -21.72 -3.25 -1.32
N ASP A 441 -22.79 -3.86 -0.79
CA ASP A 441 -24.19 -3.72 -1.22
C ASP A 441 -24.49 -4.02 -2.70
N ASP A 442 -23.62 -4.68 -3.44
CA ASP A 442 -23.65 -4.90 -4.90
C ASP A 442 -23.51 -3.57 -5.71
N GLU A 443 -23.09 -2.49 -5.05
CA GLU A 443 -23.01 -1.16 -5.65
C GLU A 443 -21.59 -0.61 -5.73
N ILE A 444 -20.74 -0.89 -4.72
CA ILE A 444 -19.39 -0.36 -4.62
C ILE A 444 -18.39 -1.46 -4.40
N ALA A 445 -17.22 -1.33 -5.06
CA ALA A 445 -16.03 -2.09 -4.71
C ALA A 445 -14.78 -1.22 -4.74
N VAL A 446 -13.76 -1.65 -4.00
CA VAL A 446 -12.38 -1.16 -4.13
C VAL A 446 -11.45 -2.35 -4.24
N VAL A 447 -10.58 -2.34 -5.24
CA VAL A 447 -9.47 -3.29 -5.42
C VAL A 447 -8.20 -2.50 -5.58
N GLY A 448 -7.11 -2.91 -4.91
CA GLY A 448 -5.85 -2.18 -5.01
C GLY A 448 -4.76 -2.74 -4.11
N THR A 449 -3.91 -1.85 -3.64
CA THR A 449 -2.72 -2.21 -2.86
C THR A 449 -2.87 -1.96 -1.36
N ILE A 450 -3.92 -1.24 -0.93
CA ILE A 450 -4.12 -0.70 0.42
C ILE A 450 -4.53 -1.79 1.40
N ASN A 451 -3.64 -2.18 2.32
CA ASN A 451 -3.96 -3.08 3.43
C ASN A 451 -4.66 -2.33 4.57
N LEU A 452 -5.35 -3.07 5.44
CA LEU A 452 -5.85 -2.54 6.71
C LEU A 452 -4.77 -2.58 7.80
N ASP A 453 -3.66 -1.88 7.57
CA ASP A 453 -2.59 -1.70 8.55
C ASP A 453 -2.01 -0.28 8.53
N TYR A 454 -1.36 0.14 9.62
CA TYR A 454 -0.81 1.49 9.77
C TYR A 454 0.22 1.86 8.70
N ARG A 455 0.96 0.89 8.13
CA ARG A 455 1.93 1.20 7.08
C ARG A 455 1.25 1.59 5.80
N SER A 456 0.26 0.82 5.37
CA SER A 456 -0.52 1.13 4.18
C SER A 456 -1.31 2.42 4.35
N LEU A 457 -2.00 2.59 5.50
CA LEU A 457 -2.90 3.71 5.70
C LEU A 457 -2.18 5.06 5.97
N TYR A 458 -0.90 5.04 6.41
CA TYR A 458 -0.23 6.27 6.87
C TYR A 458 1.19 6.49 6.37
N LEU A 459 1.88 5.46 5.85
CA LEU A 459 3.32 5.53 5.59
C LEU A 459 3.72 5.19 4.15
N HIS A 460 2.86 4.52 3.39
CA HIS A 460 3.16 4.09 2.03
C HIS A 460 2.44 4.94 0.99
N PHE A 461 3.05 5.02 -0.20
CA PHE A 461 2.28 5.34 -1.39
C PHE A 461 1.51 4.10 -1.78
N GLU A 462 0.21 4.22 -1.88
CA GLU A 462 -0.72 3.14 -2.22
C GLU A 462 -1.61 3.57 -3.38
N ASP A 463 -2.28 2.60 -4.00
CA ASP A 463 -3.32 2.87 -4.98
C ASP A 463 -4.54 1.99 -4.78
N GLY A 464 -5.66 2.46 -5.28
CA GLY A 464 -6.90 1.72 -5.32
C GLY A 464 -7.75 2.14 -6.51
N VAL A 465 -8.60 1.25 -6.94
CA VAL A 465 -9.64 1.53 -7.94
C VAL A 465 -10.98 1.51 -7.24
N TRP A 466 -11.61 2.68 -7.09
CA TRP A 466 -12.97 2.80 -6.64
C TRP A 466 -13.90 2.53 -7.83
N ILE A 467 -14.86 1.63 -7.65
CA ILE A 467 -15.74 1.10 -8.68
C ILE A 467 -17.18 1.23 -8.20
N TYR A 468 -18.04 1.83 -9.01
CA TYR A 468 -19.44 2.01 -8.68
C TYR A 468 -20.34 1.53 -9.82
N ARG A 469 -21.35 0.69 -9.49
CA ARG A 469 -22.37 0.13 -10.42
C ARG A 469 -21.78 -0.51 -11.69
N ASN A 470 -20.69 -1.24 -11.54
CA ASN A 470 -20.02 -1.97 -12.60
C ASN A 470 -20.23 -3.48 -12.42
N GLN A 471 -20.33 -4.21 -13.52
CA GLN A 471 -20.53 -5.67 -13.50
C GLN A 471 -19.46 -6.41 -12.70
N VAL A 472 -18.22 -5.92 -12.70
CA VAL A 472 -17.08 -6.53 -11.99
C VAL A 472 -17.30 -6.65 -10.46
N ILE A 473 -18.19 -5.84 -9.90
CA ILE A 473 -18.55 -5.89 -8.46
C ILE A 473 -19.13 -7.26 -8.07
N TYR A 474 -19.92 -7.85 -8.97
CA TYR A 474 -20.48 -9.18 -8.75
C TYR A 474 -19.40 -10.27 -8.80
N ASP A 475 -18.37 -10.10 -9.64
CA ASP A 475 -17.24 -11.03 -9.70
C ASP A 475 -16.41 -10.97 -8.42
N ILE A 476 -16.14 -9.76 -7.89
CA ILE A 476 -15.45 -9.55 -6.61
C ILE A 476 -16.24 -10.18 -5.46
N LYS A 477 -17.56 -9.96 -5.42
CA LYS A 477 -18.44 -10.58 -4.41
C LYS A 477 -18.45 -12.10 -4.52
N LYS A 478 -18.55 -12.62 -5.75
CA LYS A 478 -18.54 -14.05 -6.01
C LYS A 478 -17.25 -14.69 -5.54
N ASP A 479 -16.10 -14.09 -5.88
CA ASP A 479 -14.79 -14.56 -5.41
C ASP A 479 -14.71 -14.59 -3.87
N PHE A 480 -15.20 -13.55 -3.20
CA PHE A 480 -15.24 -13.53 -1.73
C PHE A 480 -16.09 -14.68 -1.18
N THR A 481 -17.29 -14.89 -1.73
CA THR A 481 -18.22 -15.92 -1.25
C THR A 481 -17.71 -17.33 -1.55
N ASP A 482 -17.14 -17.58 -2.72
CA ASP A 482 -16.54 -18.86 -3.09
C ASP A 482 -15.31 -19.17 -2.21
N THR A 483 -14.51 -18.15 -1.91
CA THR A 483 -13.32 -18.28 -1.04
C THR A 483 -13.69 -18.61 0.41
N LEU A 484 -14.88 -18.21 0.91
CA LEU A 484 -15.35 -18.56 2.25
C LEU A 484 -15.44 -20.07 2.49
N GLU A 485 -15.66 -20.87 1.44
CA GLU A 485 -15.72 -22.34 1.55
C GLU A 485 -14.38 -22.94 2.00
N TYR A 486 -13.28 -22.23 1.77
CA TYR A 486 -11.92 -22.62 2.15
C TYR A 486 -11.44 -21.95 3.45
N CYS A 487 -12.32 -21.27 4.16
CA CYS A 487 -11.98 -20.52 5.36
C CYS A 487 -12.53 -21.13 6.63
N ASN A 488 -11.78 -21.02 7.72
CA ASN A 488 -12.29 -21.35 9.05
C ASN A 488 -12.88 -20.10 9.72
N PRO A 489 -14.12 -20.14 10.23
CA PRO A 489 -14.66 -19.05 11.00
C PRO A 489 -13.93 -18.94 12.35
N VAL A 490 -13.61 -17.71 12.75
CA VAL A 490 -13.02 -17.41 14.05
C VAL A 490 -14.13 -17.23 15.09
N SER A 491 -13.99 -17.86 16.25
CA SER A 491 -14.97 -17.75 17.34
C SER A 491 -14.45 -16.90 18.51
N LEU A 492 -15.37 -16.34 19.30
CA LEU A 492 -15.04 -15.65 20.56
C LEU A 492 -14.34 -16.59 21.56
N GLU A 493 -14.72 -17.87 21.59
CA GLU A 493 -14.11 -18.87 22.45
C GLU A 493 -12.63 -19.06 22.12
N PHE A 494 -12.29 -19.10 20.83
CA PHE A 494 -10.90 -19.13 20.37
C PHE A 494 -10.10 -17.93 20.87
N CYS A 495 -10.65 -16.73 20.80
CA CYS A 495 -9.97 -15.51 21.25
C CYS A 495 -9.76 -15.51 22.78
N ARG A 496 -10.80 -15.87 23.54
CA ARG A 496 -10.79 -15.90 25.01
C ARG A 496 -10.03 -17.06 25.60
N GLY A 497 -9.97 -18.19 24.90
CA GLY A 497 -9.25 -19.40 25.31
C GLY A 497 -7.71 -19.29 25.23
N ARG A 498 -7.16 -18.19 24.72
CA ARG A 498 -5.71 -17.99 24.64
C ARG A 498 -5.06 -17.87 26.01
N ASN A 499 -3.86 -18.43 26.15
CA ASN A 499 -3.13 -18.34 27.39
C ASN A 499 -2.73 -16.88 27.69
N ILE A 500 -2.50 -16.60 29.00
CA ILE A 500 -2.23 -15.25 29.48
C ILE A 500 -0.95 -14.64 28.88
N ALA A 501 0.07 -15.43 28.56
CA ALA A 501 1.32 -14.96 27.98
C ALA A 501 1.10 -14.45 26.53
N VAL A 502 0.27 -15.14 25.74
CA VAL A 502 -0.11 -14.71 24.40
C VAL A 502 -0.90 -13.41 24.47
N ARG A 503 -1.88 -13.29 25.38
CA ARG A 503 -2.67 -12.06 25.57
C ARG A 503 -1.80 -10.89 26.00
N ALA A 504 -0.86 -11.10 26.92
CA ALA A 504 0.09 -10.08 27.34
C ALA A 504 0.98 -9.62 26.16
N MET A 505 1.50 -10.56 25.37
CA MET A 505 2.27 -10.22 24.16
C MET A 505 1.44 -9.43 23.16
N GLN A 506 0.19 -9.83 22.90
CA GLN A 506 -0.73 -9.10 22.03
C GLN A 506 -0.97 -7.66 22.54
N SER A 507 -1.13 -7.46 23.84
CA SER A 507 -1.30 -6.12 24.43
C SER A 507 -0.06 -5.25 24.24
N ILE A 508 1.14 -5.83 24.40
CA ILE A 508 2.41 -5.13 24.12
C ILE A 508 2.52 -4.78 22.64
N LEU A 509 2.27 -5.72 21.74
CA LEU A 509 2.34 -5.48 20.28
C LEU A 509 1.33 -4.40 19.86
N ARG A 510 0.11 -4.41 20.44
CA ARG A 510 -0.92 -3.43 20.13
C ARG A 510 -0.52 -2.00 20.53
N LEU A 511 0.25 -1.84 21.62
CA LEU A 511 0.78 -0.54 22.04
C LEU A 511 1.77 0.03 21.00
N PHE A 512 2.54 -0.84 20.33
CA PHE A 512 3.53 -0.45 19.32
C PHE A 512 3.03 -0.62 17.89
N ALA A 513 1.75 -1.01 17.69
CA ALA A 513 1.15 -1.21 16.37
C ALA A 513 1.41 -0.07 15.37
N PRO A 514 1.33 1.23 15.76
CA PRO A 514 1.61 2.32 14.84
C PRO A 514 3.08 2.41 14.40
N MET A 515 3.99 1.71 15.09
CA MET A 515 5.44 1.73 14.79
C MET A 515 5.90 0.46 14.04
N LEU A 516 5.02 -0.55 13.92
CA LEU A 516 5.28 -1.82 13.22
C LEU A 516 4.84 -1.75 11.77
#